data_65e57b296f1790cb8b0334d2ffea549c
#
_entry.id   65e57b296f1790cb8b0334d2ffea549c
#
_cell.length_a   1.000
_cell.length_b   1.000
_cell.length_c   1.000
_cell.angle_alpha   90.00
_cell.angle_beta   90.00
_cell.angle_gamma   90.00
#
_symmetry.space_group_name_H-M   'P 1'
#
loop_
_entity.id
_entity.type
_entity.pdbx_description
1 polymer ?
#
loop_
_entity_poly.entity_id
_entity_poly.type
_entity_poly.pdbx_seq_one_letter_code
_entity_poly.pdbx_strand_id
1 'polypeptide(L)'
;MARPSSDSRKPMAVTGRPSRRPRSLSRLLPGVGVTAVVAFLVIDLILVSAAVTRTGGGSGAATGAAAPTPEAAATTESAPETAVPAPAPSSSASPSAAPVASVAAPTVFLAAGNADVAWRATAGSCTGEAARIQTTIDRGRTWDTRTTDTFDARRVLALSVTGPDVGSIVADVKAACSRTALQSFTGGEFWRDAPALTTTTAYVDPAQPGIVHLAQGQRDAPCGDAVQVVDSGQAAAVLCASGAVHVRSGGGDFRRVDAPGVLALALGPDGILTAGTSDSCRGTSVGRIVPASGAVSVAGCASAVPASGAVALSAAGRDVWLLTGDAVSVSTDGGGTW
;
A
#
# COMPACT_ATOMS: atom_id res chain seq x y z
N MET A 1 17.45 63.73 42.60
CA MET A 1 16.87 64.95 41.98
C MET A 1 17.20 64.95 40.53
N ALA A 2 16.22 64.68 39.68
CA ALA A 2 16.10 65.06 38.24
C ALA A 2 14.85 64.40 37.61
N ARG A 3 13.90 65.18 37.17
CA ARG A 3 12.61 64.79 36.63
C ARG A 3 12.75 64.39 35.13
N PRO A 4 11.92 63.52 34.64
CA PRO A 4 11.87 63.16 33.22
C PRO A 4 11.04 64.16 32.45
N SER A 5 11.47 64.43 31.19
CA SER A 5 10.83 65.29 30.19
C SER A 5 9.75 64.49 29.42
N SER A 6 8.56 65.02 29.37
CA SER A 6 7.42 64.53 28.61
C SER A 6 7.52 64.98 27.15
N ASP A 7 7.54 64.10 26.21
CA ASP A 7 7.43 64.39 24.76
C ASP A 7 6.05 63.98 24.23
N SER A 8 5.24 64.98 23.95
CA SER A 8 3.89 64.85 23.40
C SER A 8 3.97 64.72 21.88
N ARG A 9 3.72 63.57 21.31
CA ARG A 9 3.50 63.39 19.87
C ARG A 9 2.00 63.35 19.53
N LYS A 10 1.59 64.30 18.72
CA LYS A 10 0.23 64.44 18.14
C LYS A 10 -0.14 63.24 17.28
N PRO A 11 -1.45 62.85 17.23
CA PRO A 11 -1.92 61.85 16.29
C PRO A 11 -2.12 62.44 14.90
N MET A 12 -1.55 61.79 13.88
CA MET A 12 -1.85 62.08 12.45
C MET A 12 -3.21 61.50 12.08
N ALA A 13 -4.07 62.32 11.49
CA ALA A 13 -5.32 61.95 10.92
C ALA A 13 -5.12 61.14 9.63
N VAL A 14 -5.63 59.92 9.58
CA VAL A 14 -5.68 59.09 8.37
C VAL A 14 -6.96 59.41 7.63
N THR A 15 -6.85 60.06 6.50
CA THR A 15 -7.92 60.37 5.54
C THR A 15 -8.43 59.07 4.90
N GLY A 16 -9.75 58.87 5.02
CA GLY A 16 -10.47 57.72 4.48
C GLY A 16 -10.42 57.65 2.94
N ARG A 17 -10.12 56.47 2.42
CA ARG A 17 -10.36 56.12 1.01
C ARG A 17 -11.77 55.56 0.87
N PRO A 18 -12.53 55.93 -0.17
CA PRO A 18 -13.89 55.43 -0.39
C PRO A 18 -13.84 53.97 -0.85
N SER A 19 -14.57 53.09 -0.14
CA SER A 19 -14.80 51.70 -0.48
C SER A 19 -15.60 51.60 -1.80
N ARG A 20 -14.99 51.09 -2.85
CA ARG A 20 -15.69 50.64 -4.06
C ARG A 20 -16.45 49.36 -3.72
N ARG A 21 -17.77 49.42 -3.67
CA ARG A 21 -18.64 48.23 -3.62
C ARG A 21 -18.45 47.41 -4.88
N PRO A 22 -18.26 46.07 -4.77
CA PRO A 22 -18.36 45.19 -5.94
C PRO A 22 -19.81 45.12 -6.38
N ARG A 23 -20.06 45.38 -7.67
CA ARG A 23 -21.36 45.17 -8.31
C ARG A 23 -21.64 43.69 -8.35
N SER A 24 -22.74 43.27 -7.74
CA SER A 24 -23.30 41.93 -7.84
C SER A 24 -23.69 41.63 -9.29
N LEU A 25 -22.94 40.72 -9.93
CA LEU A 25 -23.33 40.03 -11.16
C LEU A 25 -24.06 38.74 -10.77
N SER A 26 -25.24 38.87 -10.23
CA SER A 26 -26.15 37.74 -10.02
C SER A 26 -27.36 37.96 -10.92
N ARG A 27 -27.27 37.47 -12.13
CA ARG A 27 -28.41 37.04 -12.98
C ARG A 27 -27.86 36.49 -14.27
N LEU A 28 -27.87 35.15 -14.38
CA LEU A 28 -28.31 34.40 -15.55
C LEU A 28 -27.74 32.95 -15.44
N LEU A 29 -28.71 32.04 -15.42
CA LEU A 29 -28.70 30.64 -15.79
C LEU A 29 -28.98 29.63 -14.66
N PRO A 30 -30.24 29.40 -14.31
CA PRO A 30 -30.64 28.18 -13.60
C PRO A 30 -31.24 27.11 -14.55
N GLY A 31 -30.82 27.01 -15.79
CA GLY A 31 -31.45 26.08 -16.74
C GLY A 31 -30.52 25.03 -17.36
N VAL A 32 -29.22 25.31 -17.44
CA VAL A 32 -28.29 24.44 -18.17
C VAL A 32 -27.69 23.32 -17.29
N GLY A 33 -27.62 23.52 -15.98
CA GLY A 33 -27.02 22.54 -15.05
C GLY A 33 -27.86 21.28 -14.87
N VAL A 34 -29.17 21.39 -14.80
CA VAL A 34 -30.08 20.25 -14.53
C VAL A 34 -30.20 19.34 -15.75
N THR A 35 -30.28 19.90 -16.96
CA THR A 35 -30.33 19.11 -18.20
C THR A 35 -29.03 18.35 -18.45
N ALA A 36 -27.86 18.89 -18.13
CA ALA A 36 -26.58 18.20 -18.28
C ALA A 36 -26.46 17.02 -17.30
N VAL A 37 -26.89 17.15 -16.05
CA VAL A 37 -26.85 16.09 -15.05
C VAL A 37 -27.81 14.95 -15.42
N VAL A 38 -29.03 15.29 -15.89
CA VAL A 38 -30.00 14.25 -16.31
C VAL A 38 -29.50 13.50 -17.55
N ALA A 39 -28.88 14.18 -18.50
CA ALA A 39 -28.29 13.53 -19.67
C ALA A 39 -27.13 12.58 -19.29
N PHE A 40 -26.29 12.94 -18.35
CA PHE A 40 -25.21 12.09 -17.85
C PHE A 40 -25.76 10.83 -17.17
N LEU A 41 -26.76 10.97 -16.30
CA LEU A 41 -27.39 9.83 -15.61
C LEU A 41 -28.08 8.85 -16.57
N VAL A 42 -28.68 9.35 -17.65
CA VAL A 42 -29.30 8.47 -18.66
C VAL A 42 -28.24 7.70 -19.47
N ILE A 43 -27.12 8.33 -19.80
CA ILE A 43 -26.02 7.67 -20.51
C ILE A 43 -25.38 6.59 -19.65
N ASP A 44 -25.15 6.86 -18.35
CA ASP A 44 -24.64 5.84 -17.42
C ASP A 44 -25.58 4.64 -17.27
N LEU A 45 -26.89 4.89 -17.20
CA LEU A 45 -27.87 3.79 -17.12
C LEU A 45 -27.88 2.91 -18.35
N ILE A 46 -27.72 3.49 -19.55
CA ILE A 46 -27.64 2.75 -20.83
C ILE A 46 -26.35 1.92 -20.90
N LEU A 47 -25.21 2.46 -20.44
CA LEU A 47 -23.92 1.75 -20.44
C LEU A 47 -23.93 0.56 -19.47
N VAL A 48 -24.51 0.73 -18.28
CA VAL A 48 -24.64 -0.35 -17.29
C VAL A 48 -25.56 -1.46 -17.81
N SER A 49 -26.69 -1.10 -18.47
CA SER A 49 -27.60 -2.09 -19.06
C SER A 49 -26.97 -2.89 -20.19
N ALA A 50 -26.13 -2.26 -21.03
CA ALA A 50 -25.40 -2.94 -22.09
C ALA A 50 -24.29 -3.88 -21.58
N ALA A 51 -23.70 -3.59 -20.43
CA ALA A 51 -22.71 -4.46 -19.78
C ALA A 51 -23.36 -5.73 -19.22
N VAL A 52 -24.52 -5.61 -18.59
CA VAL A 52 -25.24 -6.75 -17.97
C VAL A 52 -25.77 -7.72 -19.01
N THR A 53 -26.19 -7.24 -20.20
CA THR A 53 -26.69 -8.13 -21.27
C THR A 53 -25.58 -8.89 -22.02
N ARG A 54 -24.30 -8.50 -21.89
CA ARG A 54 -23.17 -9.23 -22.51
C ARG A 54 -22.62 -10.36 -21.68
N THR A 55 -22.95 -10.45 -20.38
CA THR A 55 -22.49 -11.53 -19.50
C THR A 55 -23.47 -12.70 -19.32
N GLY A 56 -24.65 -12.66 -19.98
CA GLY A 56 -25.71 -13.66 -19.85
C GLY A 56 -25.94 -14.49 -21.09
N GLY A 57 -24.93 -15.20 -21.62
CA GLY A 57 -25.15 -16.06 -22.78
C GLY A 57 -24.04 -17.07 -23.00
N GLY A 58 -24.20 -18.27 -22.44
CA GLY A 58 -23.27 -19.37 -22.73
C GLY A 58 -23.49 -20.63 -21.89
N SER A 59 -24.73 -21.16 -21.85
CA SER A 59 -24.96 -22.56 -21.43
C SER A 59 -24.86 -23.45 -22.63
N GLY A 60 -23.69 -24.04 -22.84
CA GLY A 60 -23.45 -25.14 -23.81
C GLY A 60 -23.34 -26.47 -23.04
N ALA A 61 -24.37 -27.29 -23.14
CA ALA A 61 -24.34 -28.68 -22.68
C ALA A 61 -23.42 -29.49 -23.61
N ALA A 62 -22.46 -30.20 -23.06
CA ALA A 62 -21.71 -31.24 -23.75
C ALA A 62 -21.90 -32.56 -23.00
N THR A 63 -22.53 -33.46 -23.73
CA THR A 63 -22.89 -34.85 -23.47
C THR A 63 -21.63 -35.72 -23.27
N GLY A 64 -21.80 -36.75 -22.46
CA GLY A 64 -20.84 -37.72 -21.95
C GLY A 64 -20.00 -38.49 -22.94
N ALA A 65 -18.91 -39.03 -22.42
CA ALA A 65 -18.25 -40.23 -22.92
C ALA A 65 -17.72 -41.03 -21.74
N ALA A 66 -18.02 -42.32 -21.79
CA ALA A 66 -17.80 -43.34 -20.78
C ALA A 66 -16.30 -43.68 -20.59
N ALA A 67 -15.96 -44.02 -19.34
CA ALA A 67 -14.68 -44.60 -18.96
C ALA A 67 -14.60 -46.09 -19.30
N PRO A 68 -13.43 -46.62 -19.70
CA PRO A 68 -13.16 -48.04 -19.67
C PRO A 68 -12.51 -48.48 -18.36
N THR A 69 -13.01 -49.56 -17.83
CA THR A 69 -12.51 -50.35 -16.72
C THR A 69 -11.21 -51.08 -17.11
N PRO A 70 -10.16 -51.12 -16.30
CA PRO A 70 -9.08 -52.08 -16.47
C PRO A 70 -9.34 -53.34 -15.68
N GLU A 71 -9.13 -54.43 -16.37
CA GLU A 71 -9.16 -55.84 -16.03
C GLU A 71 -8.05 -56.25 -15.09
N ALA A 72 -8.36 -57.17 -14.19
CA ALA A 72 -7.45 -57.75 -13.22
C ALA A 72 -6.52 -58.80 -13.88
N ALA A 73 -5.24 -58.78 -13.55
CA ALA A 73 -4.31 -59.89 -13.88
C ALA A 73 -3.49 -60.30 -12.65
N ALA A 74 -3.80 -61.48 -12.27
CA ALA A 74 -3.04 -62.61 -11.70
C ALA A 74 -1.77 -62.42 -10.88
N THR A 75 -1.87 -62.96 -9.72
CA THR A 75 -0.89 -63.41 -8.71
C THR A 75 0.20 -64.35 -9.30
N THR A 76 1.47 -64.07 -8.94
CA THR A 76 2.52 -65.12 -8.98
C THR A 76 3.25 -65.09 -7.64
N GLU A 77 3.09 -66.18 -6.92
CA GLU A 77 3.76 -66.56 -5.68
C GLU A 77 5.22 -66.97 -6.00
N SER A 78 6.19 -66.42 -5.27
CA SER A 78 7.57 -66.90 -5.26
C SER A 78 8.14 -66.94 -3.84
N ALA A 79 8.74 -68.04 -3.51
CA ALA A 79 9.20 -68.55 -2.23
C ALA A 79 10.31 -67.71 -1.56
N PRO A 80 10.57 -67.92 -0.27
CA PRO A 80 11.39 -67.03 0.58
C PRO A 80 12.88 -67.31 0.40
N GLU A 81 13.65 -66.28 0.08
CA GLU A 81 15.11 -66.27 0.09
C GLU A 81 15.61 -65.67 1.42
N THR A 82 16.51 -66.38 2.05
CA THR A 82 17.10 -66.11 3.36
C THR A 82 17.88 -64.78 3.37
N ALA A 83 17.40 -63.78 4.08
CA ALA A 83 18.03 -62.46 4.18
C ALA A 83 19.26 -62.51 5.12
N VAL A 84 20.41 -62.11 4.60
CA VAL A 84 21.61 -61.71 5.34
C VAL A 84 21.37 -60.34 5.97
N PRO A 85 21.72 -60.10 7.26
CA PRO A 85 21.51 -58.79 7.87
C PRO A 85 22.42 -57.73 7.25
N ALA A 86 21.80 -56.73 6.64
CA ALA A 86 22.50 -55.53 6.14
C ALA A 86 22.91 -54.64 7.33
N PRO A 87 24.09 -53.97 7.27
CA PRO A 87 24.50 -52.99 8.29
C PRO A 87 23.52 -51.81 8.35
N ALA A 88 23.20 -51.37 9.57
CA ALA A 88 22.31 -50.28 9.84
C ALA A 88 22.75 -49.00 9.11
N PRO A 89 21.85 -48.27 8.46
CA PRO A 89 22.19 -46.99 7.85
C PRO A 89 22.56 -45.99 8.94
N SER A 90 23.77 -45.42 8.83
CA SER A 90 24.22 -44.30 9.62
C SER A 90 23.24 -43.14 9.41
N SER A 91 22.66 -42.65 10.49
CA SER A 91 21.76 -41.46 10.48
C SER A 91 22.55 -40.28 9.95
N SER A 92 22.38 -39.95 8.68
CA SER A 92 22.83 -38.66 8.13
C SER A 92 22.10 -37.56 8.89
N ALA A 93 22.85 -36.77 9.65
CA ALA A 93 22.31 -35.55 10.28
C ALA A 93 21.67 -34.71 9.19
N SER A 94 20.35 -34.47 9.33
CA SER A 94 19.61 -33.53 8.48
C SER A 94 20.31 -32.18 8.54
N PRO A 95 20.65 -31.52 7.42
CA PRO A 95 21.24 -30.20 7.47
C PRO A 95 20.30 -29.26 8.23
N SER A 96 20.80 -28.67 9.32
CA SER A 96 20.08 -27.63 10.05
C SER A 96 19.78 -26.52 9.05
N ALA A 97 18.50 -26.26 8.79
CA ALA A 97 18.09 -25.19 7.91
C ALA A 97 18.68 -23.87 8.44
N ALA A 98 19.41 -23.16 7.58
CA ALA A 98 19.91 -21.82 7.91
C ALA A 98 18.73 -20.96 8.38
N PRO A 99 18.89 -20.12 9.43
CA PRO A 99 17.82 -19.25 9.90
C PRO A 99 17.38 -18.36 8.75
N VAL A 100 16.10 -18.45 8.38
CA VAL A 100 15.48 -17.55 7.40
C VAL A 100 15.56 -16.15 8.00
N ALA A 101 16.22 -15.21 7.30
CA ALA A 101 16.32 -13.83 7.75
C ALA A 101 14.89 -13.26 7.88
N SER A 102 14.53 -12.80 9.08
CA SER A 102 13.20 -12.24 9.32
C SER A 102 13.04 -10.89 8.62
N VAL A 103 11.86 -10.64 8.06
CA VAL A 103 11.48 -9.33 7.50
C VAL A 103 11.06 -8.42 8.65
N ALA A 104 11.73 -7.28 8.77
CA ALA A 104 11.38 -6.29 9.79
C ALA A 104 10.12 -5.50 9.37
N ALA A 105 9.38 -4.99 10.36
CA ALA A 105 8.31 -4.03 10.11
C ALA A 105 8.85 -2.78 9.38
N PRO A 106 8.07 -2.14 8.50
CA PRO A 106 8.50 -0.94 7.80
C PRO A 106 8.89 0.18 8.75
N THR A 107 10.08 0.74 8.56
CA THR A 107 10.53 1.96 9.24
C THR A 107 10.22 3.22 8.44
N VAL A 108 9.85 3.04 7.16
CA VAL A 108 9.50 4.10 6.23
C VAL A 108 8.29 3.68 5.39
N PHE A 109 7.43 4.64 5.11
CA PHE A 109 6.29 4.54 4.21
C PHE A 109 6.51 5.43 3.00
N LEU A 110 5.99 5.02 1.85
CA LEU A 110 6.06 5.74 0.58
C LEU A 110 4.68 5.69 -0.09
N ALA A 111 4.23 6.82 -0.62
CA ALA A 111 2.99 6.90 -1.39
C ALA A 111 3.21 7.80 -2.62
N ALA A 112 3.04 7.23 -3.80
CA ALA A 112 3.18 7.92 -5.08
C ALA A 112 1.88 8.65 -5.45
N GLY A 113 2.00 9.89 -5.93
CA GLY A 113 0.90 10.63 -6.54
C GLY A 113 0.95 10.59 -8.07
N ASN A 114 2.16 10.58 -8.64
CA ASN A 114 2.46 10.41 -10.07
C ASN A 114 3.98 10.23 -10.23
N ALA A 115 4.52 10.37 -11.46
CA ALA A 115 5.96 10.24 -11.73
C ALA A 115 6.84 11.29 -11.03
N ASP A 116 6.31 12.47 -10.71
CA ASP A 116 7.06 13.59 -10.13
C ASP A 116 6.77 13.81 -8.64
N VAL A 117 5.58 13.37 -8.18
CA VAL A 117 5.04 13.66 -6.83
C VAL A 117 4.96 12.38 -6.00
N ALA A 118 5.55 12.43 -4.83
CA ALA A 118 5.41 11.38 -3.82
C ALA A 118 5.49 11.96 -2.41
N TRP A 119 4.95 11.21 -1.46
CA TRP A 119 5.07 11.48 -0.04
C TRP A 119 5.81 10.31 0.62
N ARG A 120 6.63 10.61 1.61
CA ARG A 120 7.24 9.59 2.48
C ARG A 120 7.06 9.96 3.95
N ALA A 121 7.00 8.94 4.79
CA ALA A 121 6.95 9.14 6.23
C ALA A 121 7.86 8.13 6.92
N THR A 122 8.62 8.56 7.95
CA THR A 122 9.23 7.63 8.89
C THR A 122 8.14 7.05 9.79
N ALA A 123 8.28 5.79 10.20
CA ALA A 123 7.30 5.17 11.09
C ALA A 123 7.15 5.91 12.42
N GLY A 124 8.26 6.39 13.01
CA GLY A 124 8.26 7.00 14.31
C GLY A 124 7.87 6.05 15.45
N SER A 125 7.71 6.57 16.65
CA SER A 125 7.23 5.79 17.79
C SER A 125 6.58 6.67 18.85
N CYS A 126 5.72 6.07 19.68
CA CYS A 126 5.03 6.77 20.76
C CYS A 126 5.94 7.20 21.90
N THR A 127 7.02 6.46 22.13
CA THR A 127 7.96 6.67 23.25
C THR A 127 9.32 7.19 22.82
N GLY A 128 9.58 7.22 21.51
CA GLY A 128 10.85 7.67 20.94
C GLY A 128 10.67 8.86 20.01
N GLU A 129 11.39 8.82 18.88
CA GLU A 129 11.34 9.86 17.88
C GLU A 129 9.96 9.88 17.20
N ALA A 130 9.40 11.07 17.01
CA ALA A 130 8.13 11.25 16.31
C ALA A 130 8.29 10.97 14.82
N ALA A 131 7.19 10.58 14.16
CA ALA A 131 7.16 10.41 12.72
C ALA A 131 7.48 11.72 12.01
N ARG A 132 8.21 11.62 10.88
CA ARG A 132 8.50 12.74 9.98
C ARG A 132 7.81 12.49 8.65
N ILE A 133 7.05 13.47 8.18
CA ILE A 133 6.39 13.43 6.87
C ILE A 133 7.14 14.36 5.93
N GLN A 134 7.38 13.91 4.71
CA GLN A 134 8.04 14.69 3.68
C GLN A 134 7.34 14.48 2.34
N THR A 135 7.35 15.52 1.51
CA THR A 135 6.76 15.53 0.17
C THR A 135 7.80 15.95 -0.86
N THR A 136 7.68 15.43 -2.07
CA THR A 136 8.48 15.82 -3.23
C THR A 136 7.58 16.10 -4.41
N ILE A 137 8.04 17.02 -5.30
CA ILE A 137 7.39 17.34 -6.58
C ILE A 137 8.38 17.25 -7.74
N ASP A 138 9.55 16.66 -7.51
CA ASP A 138 10.69 16.66 -8.44
C ASP A 138 11.37 15.29 -8.56
N ARG A 139 10.58 14.20 -8.46
CA ARG A 139 11.07 12.80 -8.51
C ARG A 139 11.97 12.42 -7.33
N GLY A 140 11.76 13.02 -6.17
CA GLY A 140 12.54 12.71 -4.99
C GLY A 140 13.94 13.32 -4.97
N ARG A 141 14.24 14.31 -5.83
CA ARG A 141 15.51 15.04 -5.79
C ARG A 141 15.59 15.93 -4.57
N THR A 142 14.46 16.56 -4.21
CA THR A 142 14.31 17.34 -2.98
C THR A 142 13.08 16.87 -2.21
N TRP A 143 13.15 16.99 -0.88
CA TRP A 143 12.08 16.58 0.02
C TRP A 143 11.79 17.68 1.03
N ASP A 144 10.58 18.21 1.00
CA ASP A 144 10.10 19.21 1.94
C ASP A 144 9.50 18.54 3.17
N THR A 145 9.95 18.90 4.37
CA THR A 145 9.34 18.39 5.60
C THR A 145 8.00 19.08 5.86
N ARG A 146 7.00 18.26 6.19
CA ARG A 146 5.63 18.68 6.54
C ARG A 146 5.39 18.43 8.01
N THR A 147 4.77 19.39 8.67
CA THR A 147 4.51 19.29 10.10
C THR A 147 3.09 18.85 10.37
N THR A 148 2.90 18.09 11.43
CA THR A 148 1.59 17.73 11.97
C THR A 148 1.42 18.32 13.37
N ASP A 149 2.04 19.48 13.66
CA ASP A 149 2.19 20.07 14.99
C ASP A 149 0.88 20.13 15.80
N THR A 150 -0.23 20.50 15.13
CA THR A 150 -1.54 20.53 15.79
C THR A 150 -1.99 19.16 16.31
N PHE A 151 -1.57 18.07 15.63
CA PHE A 151 -1.95 16.71 15.96
C PHE A 151 -0.85 15.92 16.65
N ASP A 152 0.42 16.34 16.54
CA ASP A 152 1.60 15.65 17.09
C ASP A 152 1.58 14.17 16.69
N ALA A 153 1.73 13.88 15.39
CA ALA A 153 1.78 12.51 14.89
C ALA A 153 3.08 11.83 15.35
N ARG A 154 2.95 10.89 16.27
CA ARG A 154 4.07 10.19 16.91
C ARG A 154 4.50 8.96 16.09
N ARG A 155 3.53 8.17 15.66
CA ARG A 155 3.77 6.95 14.88
C ARG A 155 2.83 6.88 13.70
N VAL A 156 3.36 6.72 12.49
CA VAL A 156 2.61 6.47 11.27
C VAL A 156 2.47 4.96 11.06
N LEU A 157 1.28 4.52 10.67
CA LEU A 157 0.94 3.13 10.40
C LEU A 157 0.57 2.90 8.93
N ALA A 158 0.08 3.94 8.27
CA ALA A 158 -0.19 3.95 6.83
C ALA A 158 -0.06 5.35 6.27
N LEU A 159 0.31 5.42 5.00
CA LEU A 159 0.40 6.64 4.20
C LEU A 159 -0.27 6.37 2.85
N SER A 160 -1.12 7.28 2.41
CA SER A 160 -1.72 7.22 1.08
C SER A 160 -1.79 8.60 0.43
N VAL A 161 -1.73 8.63 -0.91
CA VAL A 161 -1.81 9.83 -1.74
C VAL A 161 -2.79 9.54 -2.86
N THR A 162 -3.75 10.45 -3.06
CA THR A 162 -4.77 10.33 -4.12
C THR A 162 -4.67 11.45 -5.16
N GLY A 163 -3.73 12.37 -4.98
CA GLY A 163 -3.43 13.47 -5.89
C GLY A 163 -2.22 14.25 -5.39
N PRO A 164 -1.67 15.20 -6.16
CA PRO A 164 -0.46 15.93 -5.80
C PRO A 164 -0.53 16.59 -4.41
N ASP A 165 -1.68 17.18 -4.09
CA ASP A 165 -1.91 17.91 -2.84
C ASP A 165 -2.73 17.14 -1.80
N VAL A 166 -3.23 15.93 -2.16
CA VAL A 166 -4.16 15.17 -1.32
C VAL A 166 -3.48 13.92 -0.80
N GLY A 167 -3.21 13.91 0.50
CA GLY A 167 -2.65 12.77 1.20
C GLY A 167 -3.33 12.51 2.54
N SER A 168 -3.21 11.29 3.03
CA SER A 168 -3.69 10.89 4.34
C SER A 168 -2.73 9.94 5.04
N ILE A 169 -2.77 9.95 6.36
CA ILE A 169 -2.04 9.02 7.21
C ILE A 169 -3.00 8.40 8.23
N VAL A 170 -2.77 7.15 8.59
CA VAL A 170 -3.23 6.58 9.85
C VAL A 170 -2.07 6.68 10.83
N ALA A 171 -2.30 7.33 11.97
CA ALA A 171 -1.24 7.60 12.91
C ALA A 171 -1.72 7.49 14.37
N ASP A 172 -0.79 7.19 15.25
CA ASP A 172 -0.95 7.39 16.68
C ASP A 172 -0.44 8.80 17.03
N VAL A 173 -1.29 9.61 17.65
CA VAL A 173 -1.05 11.03 17.87
C VAL A 173 -0.97 11.35 19.35
N LYS A 174 -0.26 12.45 19.67
CA LYS A 174 -0.07 12.99 21.03
C LYS A 174 0.63 11.99 21.96
N ALA A 175 0.92 12.43 23.16
CA ALA A 175 1.57 11.61 24.20
C ALA A 175 0.73 10.39 24.59
N ALA A 176 -0.60 10.47 24.49
CA ALA A 176 -1.51 9.35 24.76
C ALA A 176 -1.48 8.27 23.69
N CYS A 177 -0.80 8.51 22.57
CA CYS A 177 -0.70 7.57 21.47
C CYS A 177 -2.07 7.06 20.95
N SER A 178 -3.02 8.00 20.84
CA SER A 178 -4.37 7.70 20.38
C SER A 178 -4.39 7.58 18.87
N ARG A 179 -5.01 6.51 18.36
CA ARG A 179 -5.11 6.29 16.90
C ARG A 179 -6.16 7.16 16.26
N THR A 180 -5.79 7.83 15.18
CA THR A 180 -6.69 8.55 14.28
C THR A 180 -6.14 8.53 12.86
N ALA A 181 -6.94 8.99 11.89
CA ALA A 181 -6.45 9.32 10.58
C ALA A 181 -6.46 10.83 10.37
N LEU A 182 -5.44 11.33 9.70
CA LEU A 182 -5.28 12.73 9.33
C LEU A 182 -5.29 12.84 7.81
N GLN A 183 -5.90 13.89 7.28
CA GLN A 183 -5.95 14.16 5.85
C GLN A 183 -5.52 15.59 5.55
N SER A 184 -4.73 15.76 4.51
CA SER A 184 -4.33 17.04 3.94
C SER A 184 -4.87 17.18 2.52
N PHE A 185 -5.20 18.42 2.13
CA PHE A 185 -5.59 18.85 0.77
C PHE A 185 -4.66 19.94 0.25
N THR A 186 -3.54 20.16 0.91
CA THR A 186 -2.61 21.26 0.68
C THR A 186 -1.16 20.80 0.62
N GLY A 187 -0.92 19.61 0.08
CA GLY A 187 0.44 19.08 -0.01
C GLY A 187 1.09 18.80 1.35
N GLY A 188 0.30 18.55 2.41
CA GLY A 188 0.80 18.31 3.77
C GLY A 188 1.06 19.58 4.60
N GLU A 189 0.69 20.78 4.11
CA GLU A 189 0.86 22.02 4.89
C GLU A 189 -0.18 22.13 6.01
N PHE A 190 -1.43 21.75 5.72
CA PHE A 190 -2.52 21.76 6.71
C PHE A 190 -3.16 20.39 6.79
N TRP A 191 -3.46 19.97 8.01
CA TRP A 191 -4.07 18.69 8.29
C TRP A 191 -5.40 18.86 9.01
N ARG A 192 -6.31 17.94 8.76
CA ARG A 192 -7.57 17.81 9.49
C ARG A 192 -7.74 16.39 10.01
N ASP A 193 -8.50 16.26 11.08
CA ASP A 193 -8.93 14.94 11.56
C ASP A 193 -9.89 14.28 10.56
N ALA A 194 -9.67 13.01 10.27
CA ALA A 194 -10.43 12.24 9.29
C ALA A 194 -10.67 10.80 9.81
N PRO A 195 -11.32 10.63 10.98
CA PRO A 195 -11.40 9.36 11.70
C PRO A 195 -12.01 8.23 10.87
N ALA A 196 -12.90 8.53 9.93
CA ALA A 196 -13.47 7.53 9.03
C ALA A 196 -12.41 6.78 8.21
N LEU A 197 -11.28 7.39 7.92
CA LEU A 197 -10.19 6.73 7.17
C LEU A 197 -9.48 5.65 7.97
N THR A 198 -9.57 5.64 9.31
CA THR A 198 -8.99 4.54 10.12
C THR A 198 -9.66 3.20 9.85
N THR A 199 -10.90 3.19 9.41
CA THR A 199 -11.67 1.98 9.12
C THR A 199 -11.61 1.55 7.65
N THR A 200 -11.10 2.40 6.76
CA THR A 200 -11.04 2.14 5.32
C THR A 200 -9.61 2.06 4.77
N THR A 201 -8.60 2.38 5.59
CA THR A 201 -7.20 2.30 5.21
C THR A 201 -6.60 0.99 5.70
N ALA A 202 -5.77 0.35 4.87
CA ALA A 202 -5.08 -0.87 5.26
C ALA A 202 -3.84 -0.56 6.10
N TYR A 203 -3.69 -1.23 7.24
CA TYR A 203 -2.48 -1.16 8.09
C TYR A 203 -2.40 -2.37 9.02
N VAL A 204 -1.21 -2.61 9.54
CA VAL A 204 -0.95 -3.55 10.65
C VAL A 204 -0.76 -2.73 11.93
N ASP A 205 -1.44 -3.12 12.99
CA ASP A 205 -1.15 -2.59 14.33
C ASP A 205 0.04 -3.34 14.93
N PRO A 206 1.19 -2.68 15.19
CA PRO A 206 2.35 -3.34 15.79
C PRO A 206 2.08 -3.95 17.17
N ALA A 207 1.05 -3.48 17.87
CA ALA A 207 0.63 -4.07 19.16
C ALA A 207 -0.21 -5.36 18.98
N GLN A 208 -0.76 -5.58 17.77
CA GLN A 208 -1.60 -6.72 17.44
C GLN A 208 -1.27 -7.25 16.03
N PRO A 209 -0.04 -7.76 15.79
CA PRO A 209 0.40 -8.17 14.46
C PRO A 209 -0.35 -9.38 13.88
N GLY A 210 -1.13 -10.07 14.72
CA GLY A 210 -2.06 -11.13 14.30
C GLY A 210 -3.37 -10.61 13.69
N ILE A 211 -3.57 -9.27 13.62
CA ILE A 211 -4.77 -8.65 13.05
C ILE A 211 -4.35 -7.66 11.96
N VAL A 212 -4.99 -7.72 10.81
CA VAL A 212 -4.83 -6.75 9.73
C VAL A 212 -6.09 -5.90 9.60
N HIS A 213 -5.89 -4.59 9.45
CA HIS A 213 -6.95 -3.65 9.11
C HIS A 213 -7.02 -3.55 7.60
N LEU A 214 -8.21 -3.68 7.05
CA LEU A 214 -8.49 -3.64 5.61
C LEU A 214 -9.61 -2.66 5.33
N ALA A 215 -9.79 -2.25 4.09
CA ALA A 215 -10.88 -1.36 3.67
C ALA A 215 -12.29 -1.89 4.01
N GLN A 216 -12.42 -3.19 4.21
CA GLN A 216 -13.67 -3.87 4.55
C GLN A 216 -13.76 -4.28 6.04
N GLY A 217 -12.89 -3.76 6.89
CA GLY A 217 -12.83 -4.06 8.33
C GLY A 217 -11.62 -4.89 8.75
N GLN A 218 -11.57 -5.22 10.03
CA GLN A 218 -10.50 -6.04 10.60
C GLN A 218 -10.69 -7.52 10.25
N ARG A 219 -9.55 -8.22 10.09
CA ARG A 219 -9.49 -9.67 9.94
C ARG A 219 -8.28 -10.24 10.67
N ASP A 220 -8.35 -11.50 11.02
CA ASP A 220 -7.17 -12.25 11.44
C ASP A 220 -6.15 -12.25 10.31
N ALA A 221 -4.90 -11.95 10.64
CA ALA A 221 -3.80 -12.06 9.71
C ALA A 221 -3.55 -13.54 9.39
N PRO A 222 -3.10 -13.87 8.17
CA PRO A 222 -2.77 -15.25 7.81
C PRO A 222 -1.53 -15.80 8.54
N CYS A 223 -0.86 -14.95 9.31
CA CYS A 223 0.26 -15.25 10.21
C CYS A 223 0.14 -14.38 11.47
N GLY A 224 0.65 -14.87 12.60
CA GLY A 224 0.60 -14.15 13.87
C GLY A 224 1.57 -12.95 13.95
N ASP A 225 2.39 -12.74 12.93
CA ASP A 225 3.52 -11.81 12.87
C ASP A 225 3.50 -10.95 11.59
N ALA A 226 2.32 -10.50 11.15
CA ALA A 226 2.19 -9.63 10.00
C ALA A 226 2.99 -8.33 10.19
N VAL A 227 3.76 -7.94 9.18
CA VAL A 227 4.58 -6.70 9.20
C VAL A 227 4.06 -5.65 8.24
N GLN A 228 3.40 -6.05 7.15
CA GLN A 228 2.83 -5.13 6.17
C GLN A 228 1.56 -5.71 5.56
N VAL A 229 0.61 -4.84 5.23
CA VAL A 229 -0.59 -5.17 4.48
C VAL A 229 -0.86 -4.10 3.44
N VAL A 230 -1.33 -4.53 2.27
CA VAL A 230 -1.89 -3.66 1.22
C VAL A 230 -3.26 -4.18 0.83
N ASP A 231 -4.22 -3.28 0.58
CA ASP A 231 -5.60 -3.65 0.24
C ASP A 231 -6.22 -2.59 -0.69
N SER A 232 -6.76 -3.04 -1.82
CA SER A 232 -7.53 -2.23 -2.77
C SER A 232 -9.05 -2.41 -2.61
N GLY A 233 -9.50 -3.19 -1.63
CA GLY A 233 -10.89 -3.65 -1.51
C GLY A 233 -11.21 -4.85 -2.40
N GLN A 234 -10.57 -4.97 -3.57
CA GLN A 234 -10.74 -6.11 -4.49
C GLN A 234 -9.62 -7.16 -4.34
N ALA A 235 -8.44 -6.74 -3.91
CA ALA A 235 -7.31 -7.61 -3.67
C ALA A 235 -6.51 -7.09 -2.48
N ALA A 236 -5.99 -8.01 -1.67
CA ALA A 236 -5.10 -7.67 -0.57
C ALA A 236 -3.90 -8.61 -0.53
N ALA A 237 -2.80 -8.13 0.05
CA ALA A 237 -1.66 -8.97 0.38
C ALA A 237 -1.12 -8.63 1.77
N VAL A 238 -0.64 -9.66 2.47
CA VAL A 238 0.00 -9.56 3.77
C VAL A 238 1.41 -10.13 3.66
N LEU A 239 2.39 -9.39 4.16
CA LEU A 239 3.76 -9.83 4.36
C LEU A 239 3.96 -10.16 5.83
N CYS A 240 4.45 -11.35 6.10
CA CYS A 240 4.75 -11.85 7.44
C CYS A 240 6.23 -11.62 7.78
N ALA A 241 6.59 -11.54 9.05
CA ALA A 241 7.99 -11.43 9.49
C ALA A 241 8.85 -12.63 9.04
N SER A 242 8.22 -13.80 8.81
CA SER A 242 8.88 -14.97 8.20
C SER A 242 9.24 -14.79 6.72
N GLY A 243 8.86 -13.67 6.08
CA GLY A 243 8.99 -13.45 4.64
C GLY A 243 7.90 -14.10 3.79
N ALA A 244 6.94 -14.79 4.41
CA ALA A 244 5.82 -15.38 3.69
C ALA A 244 4.87 -14.28 3.19
N VAL A 245 4.46 -14.38 1.93
CA VAL A 245 3.46 -13.52 1.32
C VAL A 245 2.15 -14.28 1.19
N HIS A 246 1.08 -13.69 1.66
CA HIS A 246 -0.26 -14.20 1.48
C HIS A 246 -1.11 -13.20 0.71
N VAL A 247 -1.91 -13.68 -0.25
CA VAL A 247 -2.77 -12.84 -1.06
C VAL A 247 -4.22 -13.31 -1.00
N ARG A 248 -5.14 -12.39 -1.16
CA ARG A 248 -6.56 -12.68 -1.38
C ARG A 248 -7.09 -11.93 -2.59
N SER A 249 -8.11 -12.46 -3.24
CA SER A 249 -8.86 -11.80 -4.30
C SER A 249 -10.33 -11.76 -3.91
N GLY A 250 -10.97 -10.62 -4.09
CA GLY A 250 -12.35 -10.38 -3.62
C GLY A 250 -12.49 -10.55 -2.11
N GLY A 251 -13.61 -11.10 -1.68
CA GLY A 251 -13.91 -11.38 -0.26
C GLY A 251 -13.36 -12.71 0.28
N GLY A 252 -12.57 -13.46 -0.50
CA GLY A 252 -12.05 -14.78 -0.14
C GLY A 252 -11.00 -14.76 0.97
N ASP A 253 -10.52 -15.95 1.31
CA ASP A 253 -9.47 -16.14 2.31
C ASP A 253 -8.08 -15.84 1.75
N PHE A 254 -7.16 -15.53 2.64
CA PHE A 254 -5.74 -15.39 2.31
C PHE A 254 -5.14 -16.75 1.96
N ARG A 255 -4.38 -16.82 0.88
CA ARG A 255 -3.61 -17.98 0.47
C ARG A 255 -2.14 -17.61 0.32
N ARG A 256 -1.26 -18.49 0.74
CA ARG A 256 0.19 -18.32 0.58
C ARG A 256 0.56 -18.34 -0.89
N VAL A 257 1.52 -17.48 -1.25
CA VAL A 257 2.15 -17.42 -2.57
C VAL A 257 3.64 -17.67 -2.40
N ASP A 258 4.22 -18.41 -3.33
CA ASP A 258 5.67 -18.65 -3.37
C ASP A 258 6.34 -17.42 -4.01
N ALA A 259 6.74 -16.49 -3.16
CA ALA A 259 7.41 -15.24 -3.53
C ALA A 259 8.57 -14.99 -2.54
N PRO A 260 9.68 -15.69 -2.69
CA PRO A 260 10.82 -15.57 -1.76
C PRO A 260 11.50 -14.21 -1.88
N GLY A 261 12.11 -13.76 -0.78
CA GLY A 261 12.94 -12.56 -0.75
C GLY A 261 12.16 -11.24 -0.76
N VAL A 262 10.83 -11.26 -0.63
CA VAL A 262 10.00 -10.04 -0.56
C VAL A 262 10.25 -9.30 0.75
N LEU A 263 10.50 -7.98 0.65
CA LEU A 263 10.74 -7.07 1.77
C LEU A 263 9.70 -5.95 1.85
N ALA A 264 9.00 -5.64 0.76
CA ALA A 264 7.94 -4.64 0.73
C ALA A 264 6.85 -5.00 -0.30
N LEU A 265 5.64 -4.54 -0.04
CA LEU A 265 4.46 -4.69 -0.88
C LEU A 265 3.90 -3.33 -1.29
N ALA A 266 3.30 -3.25 -2.49
CA ALA A 266 2.48 -2.12 -2.91
C ALA A 266 1.30 -2.58 -3.77
N LEU A 267 0.28 -1.74 -3.86
CA LEU A 267 -0.77 -1.90 -4.86
C LEU A 267 -0.23 -1.41 -6.21
N GLY A 268 -0.40 -2.20 -7.25
CA GLY A 268 -0.14 -1.82 -8.63
C GLY A 268 -1.42 -1.85 -9.45
N PRO A 269 -1.40 -1.33 -10.69
CA PRO A 269 -2.58 -1.29 -11.54
C PRO A 269 -3.09 -2.70 -11.91
N ASP A 270 -2.19 -3.67 -12.04
CA ASP A 270 -2.50 -5.03 -12.51
C ASP A 270 -2.27 -6.10 -11.42
N GLY A 271 -2.21 -5.71 -10.15
CA GLY A 271 -2.01 -6.64 -9.03
C GLY A 271 -1.17 -6.06 -7.89
N ILE A 272 -0.52 -6.95 -7.15
CA ILE A 272 0.35 -6.57 -6.03
C ILE A 272 1.79 -6.48 -6.55
N LEU A 273 2.43 -5.35 -6.34
CA LEU A 273 3.86 -5.18 -6.58
C LEU A 273 4.64 -5.63 -5.34
N THR A 274 5.81 -6.18 -5.57
CA THR A 274 6.75 -6.61 -4.52
C THR A 274 8.12 -5.97 -4.77
N ALA A 275 8.84 -5.64 -3.70
CA ALA A 275 10.25 -5.27 -3.77
C ALA A 275 11.05 -6.13 -2.80
N GLY A 276 12.25 -6.55 -3.20
CA GLY A 276 13.06 -7.42 -2.36
C GLY A 276 14.33 -7.91 -3.05
N THR A 277 14.81 -9.09 -2.63
CA THR A 277 16.01 -9.73 -3.17
C THR A 277 15.66 -10.87 -4.12
N SER A 278 16.48 -11.10 -5.14
CA SER A 278 16.41 -12.31 -5.96
C SER A 278 17.80 -12.62 -6.53
N ASP A 279 18.06 -13.89 -6.84
CA ASP A 279 19.35 -14.34 -7.39
C ASP A 279 19.65 -13.73 -8.76
N SER A 280 18.63 -13.32 -9.51
CA SER A 280 18.74 -12.69 -10.83
C SER A 280 18.96 -11.18 -10.79
N CYS A 281 18.90 -10.53 -9.60
CA CYS A 281 19.02 -9.09 -9.43
C CYS A 281 20.04 -8.75 -8.34
N ARG A 282 21.11 -8.05 -8.69
CA ARG A 282 22.13 -7.61 -7.71
C ARG A 282 21.67 -6.46 -6.81
N GLY A 283 20.61 -5.75 -7.20
CA GLY A 283 19.97 -4.67 -6.45
C GLY A 283 18.63 -5.12 -5.89
N THR A 284 17.63 -4.25 -6.00
CA THR A 284 16.25 -4.55 -5.57
C THR A 284 15.47 -5.14 -6.74
N SER A 285 15.06 -6.39 -6.61
CA SER A 285 14.14 -7.03 -7.53
C SER A 285 12.74 -6.47 -7.30
N VAL A 286 12.09 -6.03 -8.37
CA VAL A 286 10.67 -5.65 -8.35
C VAL A 286 9.88 -6.72 -9.07
N GLY A 287 8.90 -7.26 -8.40
CA GLY A 287 8.03 -8.32 -8.90
C GLY A 287 6.57 -7.92 -8.88
N ARG A 288 5.75 -8.80 -9.45
CA ARG A 288 4.29 -8.68 -9.48
C ARG A 288 3.64 -10.00 -9.12
N ILE A 289 2.60 -9.92 -8.31
CA ILE A 289 1.73 -11.05 -7.97
C ILE A 289 0.34 -10.76 -8.54
N VAL A 290 -0.22 -11.70 -9.30
CA VAL A 290 -1.62 -11.66 -9.75
C VAL A 290 -2.49 -12.27 -8.64
N PRO A 291 -3.32 -11.50 -7.92
CA PRO A 291 -4.03 -12.00 -6.74
C PRO A 291 -4.98 -13.17 -7.03
N ALA A 292 -5.62 -13.19 -8.20
CA ALA A 292 -6.57 -14.24 -8.57
C ALA A 292 -5.90 -15.61 -8.76
N SER A 293 -4.75 -15.67 -9.46
CA SER A 293 -4.03 -16.92 -9.74
C SER A 293 -2.91 -17.21 -8.75
N GLY A 294 -2.31 -16.19 -8.11
CA GLY A 294 -1.09 -16.26 -7.35
C GLY A 294 0.18 -16.35 -8.21
N ALA A 295 0.04 -16.13 -9.51
CA ALA A 295 1.19 -16.10 -10.40
C ALA A 295 2.13 -14.97 -10.00
N VAL A 296 3.42 -15.28 -9.90
CA VAL A 296 4.50 -14.37 -9.58
C VAL A 296 5.36 -14.17 -10.81
N SER A 297 5.71 -12.92 -11.10
CA SER A 297 6.62 -12.58 -12.20
C SER A 297 7.59 -11.48 -11.75
N VAL A 298 8.80 -11.47 -12.31
CA VAL A 298 9.74 -10.37 -12.16
C VAL A 298 9.34 -9.26 -13.14
N ALA A 299 9.23 -8.02 -12.65
CA ALA A 299 8.99 -6.84 -13.47
C ALA A 299 10.30 -6.18 -13.89
N GLY A 300 11.25 -6.00 -12.95
CA GLY A 300 12.53 -5.38 -13.22
C GLY A 300 13.51 -5.46 -12.05
N CYS A 301 14.68 -4.82 -12.23
CA CYS A 301 15.76 -4.80 -11.25
C CYS A 301 16.28 -3.37 -11.08
N ALA A 302 16.07 -2.77 -9.92
CA ALA A 302 16.65 -1.48 -9.56
C ALA A 302 18.06 -1.68 -8.97
N SER A 303 18.97 -0.74 -9.22
CA SER A 303 20.38 -0.89 -8.81
C SER A 303 20.62 -0.79 -7.30
N ALA A 304 19.73 -0.12 -6.55
CA ALA A 304 19.87 0.06 -5.10
C ALA A 304 19.69 -1.27 -4.37
N VAL A 305 20.57 -1.58 -3.41
CA VAL A 305 20.54 -2.82 -2.63
C VAL A 305 19.53 -2.68 -1.48
N PRO A 306 18.58 -3.61 -1.33
CA PRO A 306 17.54 -3.49 -0.31
C PRO A 306 18.07 -3.85 1.09
N ALA A 307 17.53 -3.19 2.12
CA ALA A 307 17.69 -3.55 3.52
C ALA A 307 16.33 -3.77 4.16
N SER A 308 16.18 -4.82 4.96
CA SER A 308 14.91 -5.13 5.64
C SER A 308 14.45 -3.95 6.51
N GLY A 309 13.17 -3.61 6.44
CA GLY A 309 12.54 -2.50 7.14
C GLY A 309 12.79 -1.10 6.51
N ALA A 310 13.79 -0.95 5.63
CA ALA A 310 14.13 0.31 4.98
C ALA A 310 13.80 0.32 3.47
N VAL A 311 12.98 -0.62 3.01
CA VAL A 311 12.45 -0.65 1.64
C VAL A 311 10.99 -0.23 1.67
N ALA A 312 10.63 0.71 0.81
CA ALA A 312 9.24 1.05 0.57
C ALA A 312 8.96 1.14 -0.93
N LEU A 313 7.80 0.65 -1.32
CA LEU A 313 7.34 0.59 -2.71
C LEU A 313 5.96 1.24 -2.80
N SER A 314 5.71 1.98 -3.86
CA SER A 314 4.39 2.56 -4.14
C SER A 314 4.20 2.73 -5.64
N ALA A 315 2.94 2.73 -6.09
CA ALA A 315 2.62 3.00 -7.47
C ALA A 315 1.42 3.95 -7.63
N ALA A 316 1.49 4.80 -8.65
CA ALA A 316 0.39 5.60 -9.14
C ALA A 316 0.23 5.30 -10.65
N GLY A 317 -0.71 4.40 -10.98
CA GLY A 317 -0.78 3.85 -12.33
C GLY A 317 0.50 3.09 -12.69
N ARG A 318 1.17 3.48 -13.77
CA ARG A 318 2.44 2.87 -14.23
C ARG A 318 3.68 3.49 -13.57
N ASP A 319 3.53 4.61 -12.87
CA ASP A 319 4.63 5.24 -12.17
C ASP A 319 4.89 4.51 -10.86
N VAL A 320 6.02 3.83 -10.77
CA VAL A 320 6.42 3.04 -9.59
C VAL A 320 7.60 3.71 -8.91
N TRP A 321 7.44 3.95 -7.63
CA TRP A 321 8.46 4.54 -6.77
C TRP A 321 9.02 3.48 -5.84
N LEU A 322 10.33 3.41 -5.78
CA LEU A 322 11.08 2.56 -4.87
C LEU A 322 11.99 3.43 -3.99
N LEU A 323 11.85 3.29 -2.69
CA LEU A 323 12.76 3.84 -1.70
C LEU A 323 13.56 2.70 -1.07
N THR A 324 14.89 2.84 -1.04
CA THR A 324 15.81 1.84 -0.49
C THR A 324 16.82 2.59 0.38
N GLY A 325 16.61 2.57 1.70
CA GLY A 325 17.29 3.50 2.60
C GLY A 325 16.92 4.94 2.23
N ASP A 326 17.91 5.76 1.86
CA ASP A 326 17.69 7.15 1.39
C ASP A 326 17.63 7.27 -0.14
N ALA A 327 17.94 6.20 -0.88
CA ALA A 327 17.95 6.21 -2.34
C ALA A 327 16.52 6.06 -2.88
N VAL A 328 16.16 6.96 -3.81
CA VAL A 328 14.88 6.93 -4.52
C VAL A 328 15.12 6.56 -5.98
N SER A 329 14.32 5.64 -6.48
CA SER A 329 14.25 5.29 -7.91
C SER A 329 12.80 5.38 -8.37
N VAL A 330 12.59 5.85 -9.60
CA VAL A 330 11.27 6.01 -10.21
C VAL A 330 11.26 5.34 -11.58
N SER A 331 10.34 4.41 -11.75
CA SER A 331 10.02 3.76 -13.03
C SER A 331 8.71 4.33 -13.57
N THR A 332 8.60 4.52 -14.88
CA THR A 332 7.36 5.00 -15.54
C THR A 332 6.71 3.93 -16.41
N ASP A 333 7.20 2.70 -16.36
CA ASP A 333 6.74 1.57 -17.17
C ASP A 333 6.24 0.37 -16.32
N GLY A 334 5.87 0.64 -15.06
CA GLY A 334 5.34 -0.37 -14.16
C GLY A 334 6.40 -1.19 -13.43
N GLY A 335 7.62 -0.66 -13.32
CA GLY A 335 8.74 -1.31 -12.63
C GLY A 335 9.69 -2.07 -13.55
N GLY A 336 9.55 -1.94 -14.87
CA GLY A 336 10.39 -2.64 -15.86
C GLY A 336 11.78 -2.04 -15.98
N THR A 337 11.86 -0.71 -16.05
CA THR A 337 13.13 0.05 -16.12
C THR A 337 13.22 1.09 -15.02
N TRP A 338 14.49 1.38 -14.57
CA TRP A 338 14.78 2.21 -13.40
C TRP A 338 15.90 3.22 -13.66
#